data_fa1066dc532d42efe41a9a367f751b5e
#
_entry.id   fa1066dc532d42efe41a9a367f751b5e
#
_cell.length_a   1.000
_cell.length_b   1.000
_cell.length_c   1.000
_cell.angle_alpha   90.00
_cell.angle_beta   90.00
_cell.angle_gamma   90.00
#
_symmetry.space_group_name_H-M   'P 1'
#
loop_
_entity.id
_entity.type
_entity.pdbx_description
1 polymer ?
#
loop_
_entity_poly.entity_id
_entity_poly.type
_entity_poly.pdbx_seq_one_letter_code
_entity_poly.pdbx_strand_id
1 'polypeptide(L)'
;MSTVLSDNLSGATRDFRLQGDELAITDVVTTKFSSAATIRFQIITGASASIEDGIIVLRKGGKVMNLYATVDGLVASPEYFIEAARGSESWDSANTGMNCVGFTVSIPRKWFSTTTATITTYITPVTPTLPNVPGKWENENGANFNI
;
A
#
# COMPACT_ATOMS: atom_id res chain seq x y z
N MET A 1 -8.50 9.54 -3.87
CA MET A 1 -7.50 8.51 -4.21
C MET A 1 -7.00 8.76 -5.61
N SER A 2 -5.73 8.97 -5.75
CA SER A 2 -5.17 9.27 -7.05
C SER A 2 -3.98 8.36 -7.31
N THR A 3 -3.93 7.84 -8.52
CA THR A 3 -2.72 7.22 -9.04
C THR A 3 -2.14 8.22 -10.01
N VAL A 4 -1.00 8.75 -9.65
CA VAL A 4 -0.30 9.64 -10.56
C VAL A 4 0.50 8.78 -11.51
N LEU A 5 0.20 8.87 -12.80
CA LEU A 5 1.00 8.20 -13.80
C LEU A 5 2.32 8.93 -13.89
N SER A 6 3.37 8.24 -13.52
CA SER A 6 4.72 8.75 -13.70
C SER A 6 5.03 8.79 -15.18
N ASP A 7 5.87 9.73 -15.58
CA ASP A 7 6.37 9.77 -16.97
C ASP A 7 7.10 8.48 -17.33
N ASN A 8 7.46 7.67 -16.36
CA ASN A 8 8.18 6.41 -16.57
C ASN A 8 7.27 5.20 -16.72
N LEU A 9 5.95 5.40 -16.68
CA LEU A 9 4.99 4.32 -16.88
C LEU A 9 4.46 4.34 -18.31
N SER A 10 4.40 3.18 -18.93
CA SER A 10 3.76 3.02 -20.22
C SER A 10 2.30 2.61 -20.07
N GLY A 11 1.90 2.11 -18.92
CA GLY A 11 0.52 1.73 -18.66
C GLY A 11 0.25 1.52 -17.20
N ALA A 12 -1.01 1.71 -16.83
CA ALA A 12 -1.50 1.41 -15.49
C ALA A 12 -2.99 1.15 -15.57
N THR A 13 -3.44 0.10 -14.89
CA THR A 13 -4.85 -0.21 -14.76
C THR A 13 -5.19 -0.40 -13.29
N ARG A 14 -6.42 -0.14 -12.93
CA ARG A 14 -6.88 -0.29 -11.55
C ARG A 14 -8.25 -0.95 -11.54
N ASP A 15 -8.37 -2.01 -10.75
CA ASP A 15 -9.62 -2.69 -10.50
C ASP A 15 -9.98 -2.64 -9.02
N PHE A 16 -11.27 -2.46 -8.76
CA PHE A 16 -11.80 -2.45 -7.39
C PHE A 16 -12.68 -3.67 -7.21
N ARG A 17 -12.57 -4.31 -6.05
CA ARG A 17 -13.46 -5.39 -5.70
C ARG A 17 -13.84 -5.25 -4.22
N LEU A 18 -15.13 -5.16 -3.97
CA LEU A 18 -15.68 -5.13 -2.64
C LEU A 18 -16.36 -6.45 -2.36
N GLN A 19 -15.94 -7.12 -1.31
CA GLN A 19 -16.51 -8.41 -0.92
C GLN A 19 -16.74 -8.41 0.59
N GLY A 20 -18.01 -8.33 1.00
CA GLY A 20 -18.34 -8.11 2.40
C GLY A 20 -17.77 -6.77 2.84
N ASP A 21 -16.98 -6.79 3.90
CA ASP A 21 -16.35 -5.58 4.44
C ASP A 21 -14.93 -5.37 3.93
N GLU A 22 -14.49 -6.20 3.00
CA GLU A 22 -13.13 -6.10 2.47
C GLU A 22 -13.12 -5.44 1.10
N LEU A 23 -12.30 -4.43 0.95
CA LEU A 23 -12.04 -3.77 -0.33
C LEU A 23 -10.66 -4.19 -0.80
N ALA A 24 -10.57 -4.71 -2.02
CA ALA A 24 -9.31 -5.01 -2.67
C ALA A 24 -9.17 -4.13 -3.90
N ILE A 25 -8.03 -3.47 -4.00
CA ILE A 25 -7.70 -2.60 -5.13
C ILE A 25 -6.48 -3.18 -5.81
N THR A 26 -6.64 -3.61 -7.05
CA THR A 26 -5.55 -4.22 -7.80
C THR A 26 -5.05 -3.24 -8.86
N ASP A 27 -3.79 -2.87 -8.75
CA ASP A 27 -3.13 -1.99 -9.69
C ASP A 27 -2.10 -2.80 -10.48
N VAL A 28 -2.22 -2.78 -11.81
CA VAL A 28 -1.21 -3.37 -12.69
C VAL A 28 -0.50 -2.23 -13.39
N VAL A 29 0.79 -2.12 -13.14
CA VAL A 29 1.60 -1.03 -13.70
C VAL A 29 2.74 -1.61 -14.53
N THR A 30 3.05 -0.94 -15.64
CA THR A 30 4.13 -1.34 -16.54
C THR A 30 5.02 -0.14 -16.76
N THR A 31 6.32 -0.31 -16.53
CA THR A 31 7.29 0.75 -16.80
C THR A 31 7.56 0.88 -18.29
N LYS A 32 8.03 2.04 -18.70
CA LYS A 32 8.60 2.19 -20.02
C LYS A 32 9.88 1.38 -20.11
N PHE A 33 10.29 1.11 -21.31
CA PHE A 33 11.53 0.36 -21.58
C PHE A 33 12.70 1.01 -20.84
N SER A 34 13.42 0.21 -20.10
CA SER A 34 14.64 0.64 -19.41
C SER A 34 14.39 1.77 -18.40
N SER A 35 13.25 1.75 -17.71
CA SER A 35 12.88 2.80 -16.76
C SER A 35 12.57 2.25 -15.38
N ALA A 36 12.82 3.08 -14.37
CA ALA A 36 12.41 2.83 -12.99
C ALA A 36 11.22 3.71 -12.66
N ALA A 37 10.45 3.33 -11.65
CA ALA A 37 9.30 4.12 -11.20
C ALA A 37 9.07 3.91 -9.71
N THR A 38 8.42 4.88 -9.08
CA THR A 38 7.93 4.75 -7.72
C THR A 38 6.43 4.93 -7.74
N ILE A 39 5.71 3.97 -7.21
CA ILE A 39 4.25 4.00 -7.14
C ILE A 39 3.85 4.42 -5.73
N ARG A 40 2.98 5.40 -5.63
CA ARG A 40 2.46 5.86 -4.34
C ARG A 40 0.96 5.65 -4.31
N PHE A 41 0.50 4.91 -3.31
CA PHE A 41 -0.92 4.75 -3.01
C PHE A 41 -1.22 5.52 -1.73
N GLN A 42 -2.31 6.28 -1.72
CA GLN A 42 -2.67 7.01 -0.50
C GLN A 42 -4.18 7.21 -0.39
N ILE A 43 -4.64 7.27 0.85
CA ILE A 43 -6.00 7.67 1.16
C ILE A 43 -5.97 8.74 2.26
N ILE A 44 -7.03 9.53 2.31
CA ILE A 44 -7.23 10.53 3.36
C ILE A 44 -8.29 9.99 4.31
N THR A 45 -8.02 10.00 5.59
CA THR A 45 -8.92 9.42 6.57
C THR A 45 -8.97 10.25 7.85
N GLY A 46 -10.15 10.29 8.47
CA GLY A 46 -10.32 10.88 9.80
C GLY A 46 -10.03 9.91 10.93
N ALA A 47 -9.67 8.67 10.62
CA ALA A 47 -9.33 7.70 11.64
C ALA A 47 -7.95 7.96 12.20
N SER A 48 -7.71 7.52 13.45
CA SER A 48 -6.34 7.48 13.96
C SER A 48 -5.61 6.34 13.26
N ALA A 49 -4.31 6.53 13.04
CA ALA A 49 -3.52 5.59 12.26
C ALA A 49 -2.24 5.24 12.98
N SER A 50 -1.85 3.98 12.88
CA SER A 50 -0.57 3.51 13.40
C SER A 50 -0.04 2.39 12.49
N ILE A 51 1.26 2.15 12.55
CA ILE A 51 1.86 1.01 11.86
C ILE A 51 2.13 -0.05 12.92
N GLU A 52 1.45 -1.17 12.79
CA GLU A 52 1.52 -2.28 13.76
C GLU A 52 1.75 -3.57 12.99
N ASP A 53 2.74 -4.34 13.40
CA ASP A 53 3.11 -5.59 12.74
C ASP A 53 3.33 -5.42 11.23
N GLY A 54 3.85 -4.28 10.83
CA GLY A 54 4.21 -4.03 9.44
C GLY A 54 3.07 -3.65 8.52
N ILE A 55 1.90 -3.33 9.07
CA ILE A 55 0.76 -2.85 8.28
C ILE A 55 0.16 -1.61 8.94
N ILE A 56 -0.68 -0.90 8.20
CA ILE A 56 -1.38 0.26 8.75
C ILE A 56 -2.66 -0.19 9.43
N VAL A 57 -2.86 0.26 10.67
CA VAL A 57 -4.08 0.01 11.42
C VAL A 57 -4.79 1.32 11.64
N LEU A 58 -6.04 1.38 11.23
CA LEU A 58 -6.90 2.55 11.36
C LEU A 58 -7.95 2.27 12.42
N ARG A 59 -8.16 3.24 13.34
CA ARG A 59 -9.14 3.09 14.40
C ARG A 59 -10.01 4.32 14.49
N LYS A 60 -11.30 4.10 14.57
CA LYS A 60 -12.27 5.18 14.76
C LYS A 60 -13.56 4.62 15.37
N GLY A 61 -14.00 5.24 16.47
CA GLY A 61 -15.27 4.86 17.07
C GLY A 61 -15.36 3.42 17.53
N GLY A 62 -14.27 2.86 18.03
CA GLY A 62 -14.23 1.47 18.48
C GLY A 62 -14.08 0.46 17.36
N LYS A 63 -13.96 0.91 16.12
CA LYS A 63 -13.80 0.04 14.96
C LYS A 63 -12.36 0.06 14.48
N VAL A 64 -11.94 -1.06 13.88
CA VAL A 64 -10.58 -1.24 13.39
C VAL A 64 -10.62 -1.63 11.92
N MET A 65 -9.75 -1.04 11.13
CA MET A 65 -9.60 -1.36 9.73
C MET A 65 -8.10 -1.48 9.43
N ASN A 66 -7.72 -2.54 8.74
CA ASN A 66 -6.32 -2.78 8.36
C ASN A 66 -6.12 -2.40 6.90
N LEU A 67 -4.98 -1.78 6.61
CA LEU A 67 -4.58 -1.44 5.25
C LEU A 67 -3.20 -2.03 5.00
N TYR A 68 -3.10 -2.88 3.99
CA TYR A 68 -1.83 -3.47 3.62
C TYR A 68 -1.83 -3.80 2.14
N ALA A 69 -0.64 -4.07 1.60
CA ALA A 69 -0.50 -4.36 0.18
C ALA A 69 0.40 -5.57 -0.05
N THR A 70 0.12 -6.27 -1.14
CA THR A 70 1.00 -7.31 -1.66
C THR A 70 1.51 -6.88 -3.03
N VAL A 71 2.70 -7.34 -3.38
CA VAL A 71 3.33 -6.97 -4.65
C VAL A 71 3.79 -8.23 -5.37
N ASP A 72 3.31 -8.40 -6.61
CA ASP A 72 3.73 -9.48 -7.48
C ASP A 72 4.50 -8.92 -8.67
N GLY A 73 5.46 -9.69 -9.15
CA GLY A 73 6.21 -9.32 -10.35
C GLY A 73 7.55 -8.67 -10.07
N LEU A 74 7.85 -8.40 -8.79
CA LEU A 74 9.16 -7.90 -8.41
C LEU A 74 9.48 -8.24 -6.96
N VAL A 75 10.76 -8.15 -6.62
CA VAL A 75 11.22 -8.33 -5.25
C VAL A 75 11.23 -6.94 -4.60
N ALA A 76 10.09 -6.55 -4.09
CA ALA A 76 9.93 -5.25 -3.46
C ALA A 76 8.87 -5.37 -2.37
N SER A 77 9.01 -4.58 -1.35
CA SER A 77 8.03 -4.50 -0.27
C SER A 77 7.46 -3.11 -0.20
N PRO A 78 6.17 -2.97 0.11
CA PRO A 78 5.60 -1.65 0.34
C PRO A 78 6.27 -0.97 1.54
N GLU A 79 6.50 0.33 1.42
CA GLU A 79 6.94 1.16 2.53
C GLU A 79 5.77 2.01 2.97
N TYR A 80 5.24 1.72 4.16
CA TYR A 80 4.05 2.39 4.67
C TYR A 80 4.40 3.73 5.30
N PHE A 81 3.45 4.68 5.20
CA PHE A 81 3.64 6.01 5.78
C PHE A 81 2.33 6.51 6.39
N ILE A 82 2.46 7.39 7.35
CA ILE A 82 1.37 8.14 7.97
C ILE A 82 1.83 9.57 8.06
N GLU A 83 1.06 10.48 7.44
CA GLU A 83 1.38 11.91 7.39
C GLU A 83 0.12 12.70 7.72
N ALA A 84 0.30 13.96 8.09
CA ALA A 84 -0.83 14.87 8.15
C ALA A 84 -1.36 15.08 6.72
N ALA A 85 -2.68 15.12 6.58
CA ALA A 85 -3.26 15.33 5.25
C ALA A 85 -2.91 16.73 4.75
N ARG A 86 -2.62 16.82 3.45
CA ARG A 86 -2.45 18.13 2.83
C ARG A 86 -3.77 18.84 2.84
N GLY A 87 -3.72 20.19 2.95
CA GLY A 87 -4.96 20.94 3.09
C GLY A 87 -5.41 21.07 4.53
N SER A 88 -4.53 20.73 5.48
CA SER A 88 -4.80 20.97 6.89
C SER A 88 -4.69 22.45 7.26
N GLU A 89 -4.40 23.28 6.29
CA GLU A 89 -4.38 24.73 6.48
C GLU A 89 -5.77 25.26 6.77
N SER A 90 -5.82 26.42 7.38
CA SER A 90 -7.08 27.00 7.84
C SER A 90 -8.10 27.23 6.71
N TRP A 91 -7.66 27.33 5.47
CA TRP A 91 -8.56 27.56 4.33
C TRP A 91 -9.18 26.26 3.80
N ASP A 92 -8.71 25.10 4.25
CA ASP A 92 -9.26 23.82 3.81
C ASP A 92 -9.73 23.03 5.04
N SER A 93 -10.89 23.45 5.54
CA SER A 93 -11.45 22.83 6.75
C SER A 93 -11.85 21.37 6.54
N ALA A 94 -12.08 20.95 5.30
CA ALA A 94 -12.53 19.59 5.02
C ALA A 94 -11.48 18.54 5.42
N ASN A 95 -10.20 18.89 5.34
CA ASN A 95 -9.10 17.97 5.64
C ASN A 95 -8.36 18.30 6.93
N THR A 96 -8.84 19.27 7.69
CA THR A 96 -8.19 19.65 8.93
C THR A 96 -8.23 18.50 9.93
N GLY A 97 -7.07 18.12 10.45
CA GLY A 97 -6.96 17.05 11.42
C GLY A 97 -7.04 15.65 10.84
N MET A 98 -7.09 15.52 9.53
CA MET A 98 -7.12 14.21 8.89
C MET A 98 -5.70 13.70 8.62
N ASN A 99 -5.60 12.39 8.43
CA ASN A 99 -4.35 11.72 8.11
C ASN A 99 -4.32 11.29 6.65
N CYS A 100 -3.13 11.35 6.06
CA CYS A 100 -2.85 10.77 4.76
C CYS A 100 -2.04 9.51 5.01
N VAL A 101 -2.57 8.37 4.64
CA VAL A 101 -1.94 7.08 4.89
C VAL A 101 -1.83 6.28 3.61
N GLY A 102 -0.80 5.47 3.51
CA GLY A 102 -0.61 4.64 2.35
C GLY A 102 0.77 4.02 2.32
N PHE A 103 1.26 3.81 1.12
CA PHE A 103 2.57 3.20 0.94
C PHE A 103 3.18 3.60 -0.40
N THR A 104 4.47 3.36 -0.51
CA THR A 104 5.19 3.47 -1.78
C THR A 104 5.79 2.13 -2.14
N VAL A 105 5.90 1.87 -3.44
CA VAL A 105 6.56 0.69 -3.99
C VAL A 105 7.54 1.18 -5.03
N SER A 106 8.79 0.77 -4.90
CA SER A 106 9.84 1.14 -5.86
C SER A 106 10.00 0.04 -6.88
N ILE A 107 9.93 0.40 -8.14
CA ILE A 107 10.11 -0.52 -9.26
C ILE A 107 11.49 -0.24 -9.86
N PRO A 108 12.44 -1.18 -9.71
CA PRO A 108 13.79 -0.95 -10.22
C PRO A 108 13.82 -1.01 -11.74
N ARG A 109 14.80 -0.32 -12.29
CA ARG A 109 15.03 -0.33 -13.73
C ARG A 109 15.53 -1.69 -14.20
N LYS A 110 14.97 -2.17 -15.32
CA LYS A 110 15.55 -3.25 -16.09
C LYS A 110 16.08 -2.64 -17.38
N TRP A 111 17.37 -2.76 -17.60
CA TRP A 111 18.03 -2.00 -18.66
C TRP A 111 17.57 -2.32 -20.08
N PHE A 112 17.11 -3.53 -20.34
CA PHE A 112 16.76 -3.95 -21.69
C PHE A 112 15.34 -4.51 -21.76
N SER A 113 14.45 -4.05 -20.88
CA SER A 113 13.09 -4.52 -20.89
C SER A 113 12.18 -3.56 -20.12
N THR A 114 10.90 -3.88 -20.11
CA THR A 114 9.93 -3.24 -19.22
C THR A 114 9.77 -4.09 -17.97
N THR A 115 9.12 -3.53 -16.97
CA THR A 115 8.74 -4.26 -15.75
C THR A 115 7.25 -4.10 -15.54
N THR A 116 6.57 -5.21 -15.32
CA THR A 116 5.15 -5.21 -14.96
C THR A 116 5.02 -5.68 -13.52
N ALA A 117 4.31 -4.92 -12.70
CA ALA A 117 4.07 -5.26 -11.31
C ALA A 117 2.58 -5.20 -11.03
N THR A 118 2.11 -6.13 -10.20
CA THR A 118 0.74 -6.14 -9.71
C THR A 118 0.76 -5.84 -8.22
N ILE A 119 0.10 -4.76 -7.85
CA ILE A 119 0.05 -4.30 -6.45
C ILE A 119 -1.40 -4.41 -6.02
N THR A 120 -1.66 -5.24 -5.01
CA THR A 120 -3.00 -5.37 -4.47
C THR A 120 -3.06 -4.76 -3.09
N THR A 121 -3.92 -3.76 -2.92
CA THR A 121 -4.13 -3.07 -1.66
C THR A 121 -5.39 -3.62 -1.03
N TYR A 122 -5.30 -4.04 0.22
CA TYR A 122 -6.43 -4.55 0.99
C TYR A 122 -6.79 -3.56 2.08
N ILE A 123 -8.09 -3.29 2.20
CA ILE A 123 -8.65 -2.51 3.31
C ILE A 123 -9.71 -3.39 3.91
N THR A 124 -9.47 -3.90 5.11
CA THR A 124 -10.28 -4.97 5.69
C THR A 124 -10.29 -4.89 7.21
N PRO A 125 -11.43 -5.20 7.86
CA PRO A 125 -11.46 -5.28 9.32
C PRO A 125 -10.78 -6.53 9.87
N VAL A 126 -10.47 -7.50 9.02
CA VAL A 126 -9.85 -8.75 9.42
C VAL A 126 -8.35 -8.58 9.47
N THR A 127 -7.74 -8.95 10.61
CA THR A 127 -6.29 -8.93 10.72
C THR A 127 -5.72 -10.00 9.78
N PRO A 128 -4.84 -9.61 8.86
CA PRO A 128 -4.31 -10.58 7.91
C PRO A 128 -3.37 -11.56 8.57
N THR A 129 -3.37 -12.80 8.05
CA THR A 129 -2.34 -13.77 8.37
C THR A 129 -1.25 -13.61 7.33
N LEU A 130 -0.06 -13.24 7.77
CA LEU A 130 1.06 -12.98 6.87
C LEU A 130 2.18 -13.97 7.12
N PRO A 131 1.97 -15.26 6.80
CA PRO A 131 2.95 -16.30 7.16
C PRO A 131 4.26 -16.17 6.42
N ASN A 132 4.25 -15.47 5.29
CA ASN A 132 5.42 -15.37 4.44
C ASN A 132 6.05 -14.00 4.45
N VAL A 133 5.85 -13.24 5.53
CA VAL A 133 6.47 -11.91 5.65
C VAL A 133 7.97 -12.09 5.82
N PRO A 134 8.78 -11.64 4.86
CA PRO A 134 10.22 -11.79 4.96
C PRO A 134 10.79 -11.10 6.19
N GLY A 135 11.68 -11.77 6.90
CA GLY A 135 12.34 -11.21 8.06
C GLY A 135 11.52 -11.19 9.34
N LYS A 136 10.29 -11.60 9.29
CA LYS A 136 9.44 -11.59 10.48
C LYS A 136 9.62 -12.84 11.33
N TRP A 137 9.85 -14.00 10.73
CA TRP A 137 10.02 -15.29 11.41
C TRP A 137 11.34 -15.87 11.08
N GLU A 138 11.77 -16.68 11.97
CA GLU A 138 12.88 -17.54 11.58
C GLU A 138 13.20 -18.51 12.61
N ASN A 139 12.11 -18.68 12.53
CA ASN A 139 12.13 -19.07 13.10
C ASN A 139 11.93 -19.64 13.76
N GLU A 140 11.70 -20.07 14.05
CA GLU A 140 11.35 -20.34 14.49
C GLU A 140 11.06 -21.26 14.51
N ASN A 141 11.20 -21.77 14.53
CA ASN A 141 11.02 -22.26 14.37
C ASN A 141 10.67 -22.59 14.12
N GLY A 142 10.76 -22.64 13.92
CA GLY A 142 10.59 -22.23 13.52
C GLY A 142 9.86 -22.33 13.23
N ALA A 143 9.95 -22.43 13.25
CA ALA A 143 9.57 -21.95 13.02
C ALA A 143 8.91 -21.58 12.70
N ASN A 144 8.95 -21.45 12.69
CA ASN A 144 8.70 -20.65 12.49
C ASN A 144 8.20 -20.26 12.23
N PHE A 145 8.21 -20.36 12.19
CA PHE A 145 8.04 -19.62 12.00
C PHE A 145 7.74 -19.25 11.30
N ASN A 146 7.72 -19.49 10.95
CA ASN A 146 7.69 -18.86 10.38
C ASN A 146 7.44 -18.47 10.12
N ILE A 147 7.74 -18.59 10.03
CA ILE A 147 7.75 -18.04 9.83
C ILE A 147 7.77 -17.87 9.65
#